data_5fdd7bdd2452184268da175fec7b430d
#
_entry.id   5fdd7bdd2452184268da175fec7b430d
#
_cell.length_a   1.000
_cell.length_b   1.000
_cell.length_c   1.000
_cell.angle_alpha   90.00
_cell.angle_beta   90.00
_cell.angle_gamma   90.00
#
_symmetry.space_group_name_H-M   'P 1'
#
loop_
_entity.id
_entity.type
_entity.pdbx_description
1 polymer ?
#
loop_
_entity_poly.entity_id
_entity_poly.type
_entity_poly.pdbx_seq_one_letter_code
_entity_poly.pdbx_strand_id
1 'polypeptide(L)'
;LVLLLIFVAFLFLRTRRLKRTLEEREGQLVIAREKAEESDMLKSAFLANMSHEIRTPLNAIVGFSSLMQGEELSQEERAEYCAIVVNNSEMLLTLLNDILDISSLECGKIRFNYSAEEIVQICQHILMTTAHTCQPGVEGRLECAVDSYMLTTDVHRLSQILINLLTNAAKFTSEGSIVLGVEICPEQNEVLFSVTDTGPGIPLDKQEMIFNRFEKLDGNKKKGTGLGLAICRQIAMIFGGRIWVDPTYT
;
A
#
# COMPACT_ATOMS: atom_id res chain seq x y z
N LEU A 1 1.29 28.90 66.27
CA LEU A 1 1.33 29.67 65.04
C LEU A 1 2.21 28.98 63.96
N VAL A 2 3.45 28.61 64.28
CA VAL A 2 4.41 27.97 63.33
C VAL A 2 3.86 26.67 62.73
N LEU A 3 3.29 25.78 63.56
CA LEU A 3 2.69 24.52 63.07
C LEU A 3 1.51 24.71 62.10
N LEU A 4 0.71 25.75 62.32
CA LEU A 4 -0.40 26.12 61.44
C LEU A 4 0.11 26.62 60.09
N LEU A 5 1.15 27.42 60.04
CA LEU A 5 1.80 27.91 58.83
C LEU A 5 2.42 26.76 58.01
N ILE A 6 3.08 25.80 58.67
CA ILE A 6 3.62 24.62 58.01
C ILE A 6 2.52 23.77 57.40
N PHE A 7 1.41 23.59 58.10
CA PHE A 7 0.26 22.81 57.61
C PHE A 7 -0.40 23.50 56.40
N VAL A 8 -0.59 24.81 56.44
CA VAL A 8 -1.12 25.59 55.33
C VAL A 8 -0.20 25.51 54.11
N ALA A 9 1.10 25.67 54.31
CA ALA A 9 2.11 25.52 53.24
C ALA A 9 2.08 24.11 52.64
N PHE A 10 1.98 23.07 53.46
CA PHE A 10 1.86 21.68 53.00
C PHE A 10 0.60 21.46 52.15
N LEU A 11 -0.55 21.96 52.61
CA LEU A 11 -1.82 21.87 51.84
C LEU A 11 -1.69 22.61 50.52
N PHE A 12 -1.11 23.80 50.51
CA PHE A 12 -0.90 24.59 49.29
C PHE A 12 0.00 23.88 48.28
N LEU A 13 1.10 23.29 48.74
CA LEU A 13 1.99 22.53 47.86
C LEU A 13 1.31 21.27 47.35
N ARG A 14 0.52 20.59 48.17
CA ARG A 14 -0.28 19.41 47.77
C ARG A 14 -1.32 19.75 46.72
N THR A 15 -2.09 20.83 46.91
CA THR A 15 -3.08 21.28 45.96
C THR A 15 -2.45 21.71 44.63
N ARG A 16 -1.33 22.42 44.66
CA ARG A 16 -0.56 22.76 43.46
C ARG A 16 -0.06 21.53 42.70
N ARG A 17 0.44 20.50 43.38
CA ARG A 17 0.84 19.24 42.75
C ARG A 17 -0.35 18.53 42.12
N LEU A 18 -1.47 18.42 42.83
CA LEU A 18 -2.68 17.81 42.34
C LEU A 18 -3.20 18.54 41.09
N LYS A 19 -3.21 19.87 41.08
CA LYS A 19 -3.64 20.68 39.95
C LYS A 19 -2.76 20.44 38.73
N ARG A 20 -1.44 20.43 38.88
CA ARG A 20 -0.51 20.09 37.79
C ARG A 20 -0.77 18.70 37.20
N THR A 21 -0.91 17.69 38.08
CA THR A 21 -1.19 16.32 37.63
C THR A 21 -2.55 16.21 36.90
N LEU A 22 -3.52 17.01 37.35
CA LEU A 22 -4.84 17.07 36.67
C LEU A 22 -4.71 17.70 35.28
N GLU A 23 -4.05 18.84 35.17
CA GLU A 23 -3.80 19.53 33.90
C GLU A 23 -3.01 18.66 32.90
N GLU A 24 -1.99 17.93 33.39
CA GLU A 24 -1.24 16.96 32.56
C GLU A 24 -2.12 15.81 32.05
N ARG A 25 -2.98 15.26 32.91
CA ARG A 25 -3.92 14.20 32.52
C ARG A 25 -4.98 14.67 31.57
N GLU A 26 -5.54 15.86 31.79
CA GLU A 26 -6.48 16.49 30.87
C GLU A 26 -5.85 16.70 29.49
N GLY A 27 -4.62 17.20 29.43
CA GLY A 27 -3.88 17.33 28.16
C GLY A 27 -3.66 16.00 27.46
N GLN A 28 -3.27 14.94 28.21
CA GLN A 28 -3.12 13.60 27.64
C GLN A 28 -4.45 13.01 27.13
N LEU A 29 -5.55 13.25 27.84
CA LEU A 29 -6.89 12.79 27.43
C LEU A 29 -7.37 13.51 26.17
N VAL A 30 -7.12 14.81 26.03
CA VAL A 30 -7.45 15.56 24.81
C VAL A 30 -6.69 14.97 23.61
N ILE A 31 -5.38 14.79 23.72
CA ILE A 31 -4.56 14.22 22.64
C ILE A 31 -5.01 12.79 22.31
N ALA A 32 -5.28 11.96 23.32
CA ALA A 32 -5.76 10.59 23.10
C ALA A 32 -7.13 10.56 22.43
N ARG A 33 -8.02 11.48 22.80
CA ARG A 33 -9.35 11.64 22.19
C ARG A 33 -9.26 12.08 20.73
N GLU A 34 -8.48 13.11 20.45
CA GLU A 34 -8.27 13.60 19.07
C GLU A 34 -7.73 12.48 18.17
N LYS A 35 -6.76 11.72 18.66
CA LYS A 35 -6.20 10.56 17.93
C LYS A 35 -7.22 9.45 17.72
N ALA A 36 -8.10 9.21 18.69
CA ALA A 36 -9.18 8.23 18.56
C ALA A 36 -10.24 8.70 17.54
N GLU A 37 -10.66 9.96 17.61
CA GLU A 37 -11.62 10.57 16.66
C GLU A 37 -11.06 10.57 15.22
N GLU A 38 -9.77 10.90 15.03
CA GLU A 38 -9.09 10.80 13.74
C GLU A 38 -9.08 9.35 13.21
N SER A 39 -8.74 8.38 14.07
CA SER A 39 -8.76 6.96 13.73
C SER A 39 -10.15 6.49 13.30
N ASP A 40 -11.21 6.90 14.01
CA ASP A 40 -12.59 6.53 13.68
C ASP A 40 -13.06 7.19 12.36
N MET A 41 -12.65 8.42 12.11
CA MET A 41 -12.93 9.10 10.84
C MET A 41 -12.23 8.40 9.68
N LEU A 42 -10.96 8.03 9.84
CA LEU A 42 -10.20 7.28 8.82
C LEU A 42 -10.82 5.89 8.55
N LYS A 43 -11.28 5.18 9.59
CA LYS A 43 -12.00 3.90 9.43
C LYS A 43 -13.31 4.07 8.69
N SER A 44 -14.07 5.10 8.99
CA SER A 44 -15.36 5.38 8.33
C SER A 44 -15.15 5.72 6.85
N ALA A 45 -14.17 6.56 6.54
CA ALA A 45 -13.79 6.89 5.17
C ALA A 45 -13.29 5.64 4.41
N PHE A 46 -12.51 4.77 5.08
CA PHE A 46 -12.06 3.49 4.52
C PHE A 46 -13.25 2.61 4.12
N LEU A 47 -14.23 2.40 5.02
CA LEU A 47 -15.42 1.57 4.75
C LEU A 47 -16.29 2.16 3.63
N ALA A 48 -16.44 3.49 3.57
CA ALA A 48 -17.18 4.17 2.52
C ALA A 48 -16.51 3.98 1.15
N ASN A 49 -15.19 4.18 1.08
CA ASN A 49 -14.41 3.98 -0.13
C ASN A 49 -14.44 2.51 -0.59
N MET A 50 -14.28 1.54 0.33
CA MET A 50 -14.41 0.12 0.03
C MET A 50 -15.77 -0.20 -0.59
N SER A 51 -16.86 0.29 0.01
CA SER A 51 -18.20 0.05 -0.49
C SER A 51 -18.37 0.58 -1.92
N HIS A 52 -17.77 1.72 -2.24
CA HIS A 52 -17.79 2.30 -3.58
C HIS A 52 -16.97 1.47 -4.57
N GLU A 53 -15.73 1.11 -4.21
CA GLU A 53 -14.81 0.35 -5.07
C GLU A 53 -15.29 -1.10 -5.30
N ILE A 54 -16.06 -1.69 -4.39
CA ILE A 54 -16.74 -2.99 -4.56
C ILE A 54 -17.97 -2.85 -5.48
N ARG A 55 -18.77 -1.81 -5.30
CA ARG A 55 -20.04 -1.65 -6.01
C ARG A 55 -19.84 -1.49 -7.52
N THR A 56 -18.80 -0.77 -7.92
CA THR A 56 -18.53 -0.49 -9.36
C THR A 56 -18.31 -1.77 -10.17
N PRO A 57 -17.34 -2.65 -9.86
CA PRO A 57 -17.16 -3.90 -10.59
C PRO A 57 -18.35 -4.85 -10.43
N LEU A 58 -18.98 -4.90 -9.24
CA LEU A 58 -20.15 -5.74 -9.01
C LEU A 58 -21.33 -5.36 -9.93
N ASN A 59 -21.60 -4.06 -10.06
CA ASN A 59 -22.65 -3.58 -10.96
C ASN A 59 -22.34 -3.89 -12.42
N ALA A 60 -21.06 -3.83 -12.83
CA ALA A 60 -20.65 -4.23 -14.17
C ALA A 60 -20.88 -5.74 -14.40
N ILE A 61 -20.46 -6.58 -13.45
CA ILE A 61 -20.68 -8.04 -13.50
C ILE A 61 -22.18 -8.34 -13.65
N VAL A 62 -23.03 -7.78 -12.77
CA VAL A 62 -24.48 -8.02 -12.78
C VAL A 62 -25.10 -7.49 -14.08
N GLY A 63 -24.75 -6.26 -14.49
CA GLY A 63 -25.32 -5.64 -15.69
C GLY A 63 -25.00 -6.41 -16.97
N PHE A 64 -23.72 -6.72 -17.21
CA PHE A 64 -23.31 -7.46 -18.42
C PHE A 64 -23.76 -8.93 -18.38
N SER A 65 -23.80 -9.57 -17.21
CA SER A 65 -24.38 -10.91 -17.08
C SER A 65 -25.88 -10.93 -17.42
N SER A 66 -26.62 -9.87 -17.06
CA SER A 66 -28.04 -9.74 -17.44
C SER A 66 -28.22 -9.51 -18.95
N LEU A 67 -27.36 -8.68 -19.55
CA LEU A 67 -27.37 -8.45 -21.00
C LEU A 67 -27.06 -9.72 -21.79
N MET A 68 -26.19 -10.59 -21.29
CA MET A 68 -25.84 -11.87 -21.91
C MET A 68 -27.01 -12.88 -22.01
N GLN A 69 -28.10 -12.66 -21.24
CA GLN A 69 -29.32 -13.48 -21.35
C GLN A 69 -30.20 -13.11 -22.54
N GLY A 70 -29.90 -12.03 -23.27
CA GLY A 70 -30.62 -11.63 -24.47
C GLY A 70 -30.43 -12.62 -25.60
N GLU A 71 -31.53 -12.93 -26.34
CA GLU A 71 -31.52 -13.92 -27.40
C GLU A 71 -30.88 -13.43 -28.72
N GLU A 72 -30.74 -12.11 -28.92
CA GLU A 72 -30.30 -11.47 -30.16
C GLU A 72 -28.81 -11.05 -30.20
N LEU A 73 -27.99 -11.50 -29.23
CA LEU A 73 -26.58 -11.11 -29.19
C LEU A 73 -25.74 -11.87 -30.23
N SER A 74 -24.90 -11.12 -30.95
CA SER A 74 -23.86 -11.71 -31.81
C SER A 74 -22.80 -12.46 -30.96
N GLN A 75 -22.04 -13.31 -31.64
CA GLN A 75 -20.96 -14.05 -30.94
C GLN A 75 -19.86 -13.10 -30.44
N GLU A 76 -19.58 -12.03 -31.18
CA GLU A 76 -18.61 -10.98 -30.81
C GLU A 76 -19.07 -10.21 -29.59
N GLU A 77 -20.32 -9.74 -29.54
CA GLU A 77 -20.87 -9.03 -28.36
C GLU A 77 -20.88 -9.91 -27.11
N ARG A 78 -21.23 -11.20 -27.28
CA ARG A 78 -21.19 -12.16 -26.18
C ARG A 78 -19.77 -12.36 -25.63
N ALA A 79 -18.77 -12.44 -26.49
CA ALA A 79 -17.35 -12.54 -26.11
C ALA A 79 -16.88 -11.28 -25.41
N GLU A 80 -17.26 -10.09 -25.87
CA GLU A 80 -16.94 -8.81 -25.24
C GLU A 80 -17.56 -8.71 -23.84
N TYR A 81 -18.84 -9.05 -23.68
CA TYR A 81 -19.51 -9.02 -22.37
C TYR A 81 -18.90 -10.03 -21.41
N CYS A 82 -18.56 -11.24 -21.87
CA CYS A 82 -17.81 -12.22 -21.09
C CYS A 82 -16.47 -11.64 -20.59
N ALA A 83 -15.70 -11.01 -21.46
CA ALA A 83 -14.42 -10.40 -21.08
C ALA A 83 -14.60 -9.31 -20.03
N ILE A 84 -15.64 -8.47 -20.15
CA ILE A 84 -15.95 -7.45 -19.13
C ILE A 84 -16.29 -8.09 -17.79
N VAL A 85 -17.10 -9.14 -17.76
CA VAL A 85 -17.46 -9.87 -16.54
C VAL A 85 -16.23 -10.49 -15.89
N VAL A 86 -15.38 -11.18 -16.65
CA VAL A 86 -14.15 -11.79 -16.16
C VAL A 86 -13.20 -10.74 -15.57
N ASN A 87 -12.91 -9.66 -16.33
CA ASN A 87 -12.01 -8.60 -15.88
C ASN A 87 -12.50 -7.91 -14.58
N ASN A 88 -13.83 -7.68 -14.46
CA ASN A 88 -14.37 -7.08 -13.23
C ASN A 88 -14.38 -8.06 -12.06
N SER A 89 -14.52 -9.36 -12.31
CA SER A 89 -14.42 -10.40 -11.28
C SER A 89 -12.99 -10.50 -10.73
N GLU A 90 -11.97 -10.47 -11.59
CA GLU A 90 -10.56 -10.45 -11.20
C GLU A 90 -10.20 -9.18 -10.40
N MET A 91 -10.72 -8.02 -10.83
CA MET A 91 -10.56 -6.77 -10.09
C MET A 91 -11.17 -6.86 -8.69
N LEU A 92 -12.37 -7.46 -8.56
CA LEU A 92 -13.04 -7.63 -7.28
C LEU A 92 -12.27 -8.57 -6.35
N LEU A 93 -11.75 -9.68 -6.89
CA LEU A 93 -10.90 -10.62 -6.13
C LEU A 93 -9.62 -9.94 -5.63
N THR A 94 -8.96 -9.15 -6.48
CA THR A 94 -7.77 -8.38 -6.08
C THR A 94 -8.11 -7.41 -4.96
N LEU A 95 -9.21 -6.66 -5.09
CA LEU A 95 -9.66 -5.73 -4.05
C LEU A 95 -9.95 -6.43 -2.71
N LEU A 96 -10.63 -7.59 -2.75
CA LEU A 96 -10.90 -8.39 -1.54
C LEU A 96 -9.62 -8.87 -0.87
N ASN A 97 -8.64 -9.34 -1.64
CA ASN A 97 -7.35 -9.76 -1.11
C ASN A 97 -6.58 -8.58 -0.50
N ASP A 98 -6.57 -7.42 -1.16
CA ASP A 98 -5.97 -6.19 -0.64
C ASP A 98 -6.57 -5.78 0.71
N ILE A 99 -7.89 -5.86 0.84
CA ILE A 99 -8.62 -5.55 2.08
C ILE A 99 -8.26 -6.52 3.20
N LEU A 100 -8.21 -7.83 2.90
CA LEU A 100 -7.82 -8.87 3.86
C LEU A 100 -6.37 -8.68 4.30
N ASP A 101 -5.47 -8.34 3.40
CA ASP A 101 -4.07 -8.04 3.72
C ASP A 101 -3.96 -6.82 4.64
N ILE A 102 -4.61 -5.69 4.32
CA ILE A 102 -4.60 -4.50 5.18
C ILE A 102 -5.15 -4.84 6.57
N SER A 103 -6.30 -5.50 6.64
CA SER A 103 -6.93 -5.88 7.92
C SER A 103 -6.01 -6.77 8.76
N SER A 104 -5.34 -7.72 8.12
CA SER A 104 -4.44 -8.67 8.78
C SER A 104 -3.14 -8.00 9.24
N LEU A 105 -2.59 -7.07 8.42
CA LEU A 105 -1.41 -6.26 8.76
C LEU A 105 -1.69 -5.34 9.96
N GLU A 106 -2.83 -4.64 9.97
CA GLU A 106 -3.22 -3.75 11.08
C GLU A 106 -3.47 -4.48 12.40
N CYS A 107 -4.06 -5.66 12.33
CA CYS A 107 -4.29 -6.49 13.52
C CYS A 107 -3.01 -7.15 14.06
N GLY A 108 -1.88 -7.01 13.39
CA GLY A 108 -0.63 -7.70 13.75
C GLY A 108 -0.76 -9.23 13.70
N LYS A 109 -1.74 -9.75 12.95
CA LYS A 109 -2.02 -11.20 12.86
C LYS A 109 -1.20 -11.91 11.79
N ILE A 110 -0.56 -11.16 10.90
CA ILE A 110 0.29 -11.74 9.86
C ILE A 110 1.57 -12.25 10.52
N ARG A 111 1.82 -13.54 10.33
CA ARG A 111 3.11 -14.14 10.65
C ARG A 111 3.98 -14.09 9.41
N PHE A 112 5.13 -13.44 9.52
CA PHE A 112 6.14 -13.45 8.49
C PHE A 112 6.93 -14.74 8.58
N ASN A 113 7.12 -15.40 7.44
CA ASN A 113 7.88 -16.63 7.35
C ASN A 113 9.26 -16.33 6.75
N TYR A 114 10.22 -16.04 7.61
CA TYR A 114 11.57 -15.71 7.18
C TYR A 114 12.35 -16.97 6.83
N SER A 115 12.94 -16.99 5.62
CA SER A 115 13.82 -18.02 5.11
C SER A 115 15.01 -17.39 4.36
N ALA A 116 16.09 -18.13 4.23
CA ALA A 116 17.24 -17.69 3.43
C ALA A 116 16.93 -17.95 1.94
N GLU A 117 16.82 -16.87 1.17
CA GLU A 117 16.35 -16.89 -0.21
C GLU A 117 17.35 -16.24 -1.16
N GLU A 118 17.46 -16.78 -2.37
CA GLU A 118 18.29 -16.22 -3.44
C GLU A 118 17.50 -15.15 -4.19
N ILE A 119 17.75 -13.86 -3.84
CA ILE A 119 16.90 -12.75 -4.28
C ILE A 119 17.06 -12.36 -5.74
N VAL A 120 18.24 -12.60 -6.35
CA VAL A 120 18.44 -12.24 -7.76
C VAL A 120 17.59 -13.14 -8.65
N GLN A 121 17.52 -14.44 -8.36
CA GLN A 121 16.63 -15.37 -9.07
C GLN A 121 15.15 -15.03 -8.86
N ILE A 122 14.77 -14.65 -7.64
CA ILE A 122 13.39 -14.22 -7.32
C ILE A 122 13.04 -12.98 -8.14
N CYS A 123 13.93 -11.98 -8.18
CA CYS A 123 13.71 -10.75 -8.98
C CYS A 123 13.60 -11.05 -10.48
N GLN A 124 14.45 -11.96 -11.01
CA GLN A 124 14.37 -12.41 -12.40
C GLN A 124 13.02 -13.08 -12.70
N HIS A 125 12.58 -13.98 -11.82
CA HIS A 125 11.32 -14.67 -11.96
C HIS A 125 10.13 -13.71 -11.92
N ILE A 126 10.11 -12.75 -10.99
CA ILE A 126 9.07 -11.74 -10.88
C ILE A 126 9.03 -10.88 -12.14
N LEU A 127 10.18 -10.43 -12.63
CA LEU A 127 10.25 -9.62 -13.85
C LEU A 127 9.71 -10.38 -15.08
N MET A 128 10.07 -11.65 -15.23
CA MET A 128 9.53 -12.51 -16.29
C MET A 128 8.01 -12.69 -16.20
N THR A 129 7.50 -12.94 -14.99
CA THR A 129 6.07 -13.17 -14.79
C THR A 129 5.24 -11.90 -14.92
N THR A 130 5.81 -10.72 -14.70
CA THR A 130 5.12 -9.43 -14.89
C THR A 130 5.28 -8.85 -16.29
N ALA A 131 6.18 -9.38 -17.13
CA ALA A 131 6.43 -8.88 -18.48
C ALA A 131 5.17 -8.83 -19.37
N HIS A 132 4.23 -9.77 -19.20
CA HIS A 132 2.97 -9.79 -19.96
C HIS A 132 2.03 -8.62 -19.62
N THR A 133 2.25 -7.91 -18.53
CA THR A 133 1.46 -6.72 -18.14
C THR A 133 1.96 -5.44 -18.81
N CYS A 134 3.16 -5.47 -19.39
CA CYS A 134 3.74 -4.33 -20.09
C CYS A 134 3.06 -4.09 -21.44
N GLN A 135 3.01 -2.82 -21.84
CA GLN A 135 2.56 -2.45 -23.19
C GLN A 135 3.56 -2.96 -24.24
N PRO A 136 3.09 -3.25 -25.49
CA PRO A 136 4.01 -3.58 -26.57
C PRO A 136 5.06 -2.49 -26.77
N GLY A 137 6.34 -2.88 -26.76
CA GLY A 137 7.48 -1.94 -26.91
C GLY A 137 8.07 -1.40 -25.62
N VAL A 138 7.53 -1.81 -24.44
CA VAL A 138 8.13 -1.52 -23.14
C VAL A 138 9.04 -2.68 -22.74
N GLU A 139 10.32 -2.41 -22.52
CA GLU A 139 11.31 -3.40 -22.12
C GLU A 139 11.50 -3.43 -20.62
N GLY A 140 11.34 -4.64 -20.02
CA GLY A 140 11.65 -4.90 -18.63
C GLY A 140 13.09 -5.44 -18.48
N ARG A 141 13.89 -4.87 -17.55
CA ARG A 141 15.25 -5.37 -17.26
C ARG A 141 15.55 -5.38 -15.78
N LEU A 142 16.44 -6.31 -15.38
CA LEU A 142 16.99 -6.37 -14.03
C LEU A 142 18.38 -5.72 -14.03
N GLU A 143 18.62 -4.82 -13.09
CA GLU A 143 19.94 -4.25 -12.80
C GLU A 143 20.37 -4.70 -11.40
N CYS A 144 21.43 -5.52 -11.33
CA CYS A 144 22.01 -5.99 -10.10
C CYS A 144 23.53 -6.10 -10.27
N ALA A 145 24.28 -5.62 -9.27
CA ALA A 145 25.75 -5.67 -9.32
C ALA A 145 26.35 -7.06 -9.05
N VAL A 146 25.52 -8.01 -8.57
CA VAL A 146 25.94 -9.38 -8.23
C VAL A 146 25.04 -10.39 -8.91
N ASP A 147 25.61 -11.56 -9.23
CA ASP A 147 24.86 -12.64 -9.89
C ASP A 147 24.00 -13.45 -8.91
N SER A 148 24.34 -13.43 -7.62
CA SER A 148 23.65 -14.18 -6.56
C SER A 148 23.82 -13.50 -5.21
N TYR A 149 22.75 -13.44 -4.42
CA TYR A 149 22.78 -12.94 -3.05
C TYR A 149 21.70 -13.61 -2.19
N MET A 150 22.12 -14.19 -1.07
CA MET A 150 21.23 -14.81 -0.10
C MET A 150 20.75 -13.78 0.93
N LEU A 151 19.44 -13.55 0.99
CA LEU A 151 18.79 -12.67 1.94
C LEU A 151 17.81 -13.44 2.82
N THR A 152 17.86 -13.25 4.13
CA THR A 152 16.81 -13.77 5.03
C THR A 152 15.59 -12.86 4.97
N THR A 153 14.54 -13.34 4.30
CA THR A 153 13.32 -12.56 4.06
C THR A 153 12.09 -13.47 3.99
N ASP A 154 10.91 -12.88 4.02
CA ASP A 154 9.67 -13.54 3.59
C ASP A 154 9.48 -13.30 2.09
N VAL A 155 9.77 -14.31 1.29
CA VAL A 155 9.74 -14.25 -0.18
C VAL A 155 8.36 -13.86 -0.70
N HIS A 156 7.29 -14.34 -0.06
CA HIS A 156 5.93 -14.04 -0.49
C HIS A 156 5.62 -12.52 -0.33
N ARG A 157 6.00 -11.95 0.81
CA ARG A 157 5.79 -10.52 1.09
C ARG A 157 6.72 -9.61 0.29
N LEU A 158 7.97 -10.02 0.10
CA LEU A 158 8.89 -9.30 -0.79
C LEU A 158 8.36 -9.31 -2.23
N SER A 159 7.97 -10.47 -2.74
CA SER A 159 7.38 -10.60 -4.09
C SER A 159 6.12 -9.75 -4.23
N GLN A 160 5.27 -9.68 -3.22
CA GLN A 160 4.07 -8.84 -3.22
C GLN A 160 4.41 -7.35 -3.42
N ILE A 161 5.45 -6.85 -2.74
CA ILE A 161 5.92 -5.47 -2.96
C ILE A 161 6.39 -5.29 -4.40
N LEU A 162 7.30 -6.14 -4.87
CA LEU A 162 7.93 -6.00 -6.19
C LEU A 162 6.91 -6.13 -7.33
N ILE A 163 6.01 -7.11 -7.26
CA ILE A 163 4.92 -7.28 -8.24
C ILE A 163 4.03 -6.03 -8.27
N ASN A 164 3.69 -5.48 -7.11
CA ASN A 164 2.86 -4.28 -7.04
C ASN A 164 3.54 -3.07 -7.68
N LEU A 165 4.82 -2.87 -7.42
CA LEU A 165 5.60 -1.78 -8.03
C LEU A 165 5.74 -1.97 -9.54
N LEU A 166 6.10 -3.19 -10.00
CA LEU A 166 6.26 -3.49 -11.43
C LEU A 166 4.95 -3.38 -12.21
N THR A 167 3.84 -3.86 -11.66
CA THR A 167 2.53 -3.74 -12.31
C THR A 167 2.04 -2.29 -12.35
N ASN A 168 2.38 -1.48 -11.35
CA ASN A 168 2.14 -0.04 -11.38
C ASN A 168 3.00 0.63 -12.48
N ALA A 169 4.29 0.33 -12.56
CA ALA A 169 5.17 0.82 -13.63
C ALA A 169 4.63 0.43 -15.02
N ALA A 170 4.26 -0.84 -15.22
CA ALA A 170 3.69 -1.33 -16.49
C ALA A 170 2.38 -0.62 -16.87
N LYS A 171 1.56 -0.28 -15.89
CA LYS A 171 0.30 0.44 -16.10
C LYS A 171 0.50 1.88 -16.58
N PHE A 172 1.56 2.55 -16.13
CA PHE A 172 1.78 3.98 -16.40
C PHE A 172 2.83 4.23 -17.48
N THR A 173 3.62 3.23 -17.87
CA THR A 173 4.60 3.32 -18.95
C THR A 173 3.99 2.84 -20.26
N SER A 174 3.89 3.73 -21.25
CA SER A 174 3.39 3.40 -22.58
C SER A 174 4.50 3.08 -23.57
N GLU A 175 5.67 3.65 -23.40
CA GLU A 175 6.87 3.45 -24.25
C GLU A 175 8.13 3.54 -23.40
N GLY A 176 9.20 2.85 -23.80
CA GLY A 176 10.49 2.90 -23.13
C GLY A 176 10.79 1.68 -22.27
N SER A 177 11.14 1.85 -20.99
CA SER A 177 11.64 0.73 -20.18
C SER A 177 11.20 0.80 -18.72
N ILE A 178 11.18 -0.40 -18.09
CA ILE A 178 10.99 -0.58 -16.67
C ILE A 178 12.20 -1.34 -16.13
N VAL A 179 12.88 -0.77 -15.14
CA VAL A 179 14.08 -1.33 -14.55
C VAL A 179 13.79 -1.74 -13.11
N LEU A 180 14.01 -3.02 -12.81
CA LEU A 180 14.06 -3.51 -11.43
C LEU A 180 15.53 -3.49 -10.97
N GLY A 181 15.86 -2.59 -10.05
CA GLY A 181 17.20 -2.47 -9.47
C GLY A 181 17.31 -3.23 -8.15
N VAL A 182 18.46 -3.87 -7.93
CA VAL A 182 18.82 -4.49 -6.65
C VAL A 182 20.23 -4.03 -6.27
N GLU A 183 20.34 -3.26 -5.20
CA GLU A 183 21.60 -2.78 -4.67
C GLU A 183 21.81 -3.31 -3.25
N ILE A 184 22.98 -3.91 -3.04
CA ILE A 184 23.37 -4.44 -1.74
C ILE A 184 24.22 -3.39 -1.04
N CYS A 185 23.79 -2.95 0.13
CA CYS A 185 24.44 -1.93 0.95
C CYS A 185 25.04 -2.57 2.23
N PRO A 186 26.22 -3.20 2.16
CA PRO A 186 26.77 -3.97 3.28
C PRO A 186 27.08 -3.11 4.50
N GLU A 187 27.46 -1.85 4.30
CA GLU A 187 27.79 -0.91 5.38
C GLU A 187 26.57 -0.57 6.25
N GLN A 188 25.38 -0.51 5.64
CA GLN A 188 24.11 -0.27 6.33
C GLN A 188 23.40 -1.57 6.72
N ASN A 189 23.91 -2.74 6.28
CA ASN A 189 23.22 -4.03 6.39
C ASN A 189 21.82 -4.00 5.77
N GLU A 190 21.68 -3.35 4.61
CA GLU A 190 20.44 -3.15 3.88
C GLU A 190 20.54 -3.66 2.45
N VAL A 191 19.40 -4.00 1.86
CA VAL A 191 19.23 -4.25 0.43
C VAL A 191 18.20 -3.27 -0.09
N LEU A 192 18.60 -2.48 -1.09
CA LEU A 192 17.73 -1.54 -1.76
C LEU A 192 17.15 -2.18 -3.01
N PHE A 193 15.83 -2.24 -3.07
CA PHE A 193 15.08 -2.58 -4.28
C PHE A 193 14.51 -1.32 -4.89
N SER A 194 14.69 -1.13 -6.19
CA SER A 194 14.15 0.02 -6.91
C SER A 194 13.39 -0.41 -8.16
N VAL A 195 12.31 0.28 -8.47
CA VAL A 195 11.62 0.16 -9.75
C VAL A 195 11.62 1.53 -10.40
N THR A 196 12.32 1.63 -11.52
CA THR A 196 12.43 2.86 -12.32
C THR A 196 11.68 2.65 -13.64
N ASP A 197 10.80 3.56 -13.97
CA ASP A 197 10.03 3.53 -15.22
C ASP A 197 10.18 4.82 -16.00
N THR A 198 9.89 4.77 -17.30
CA THR A 198 9.91 5.93 -18.20
C THR A 198 8.53 6.55 -18.41
N GLY A 199 7.63 6.37 -17.45
CA GLY A 199 6.27 6.91 -17.46
C GLY A 199 6.23 8.42 -17.16
N PRO A 200 5.03 8.95 -16.87
CA PRO A 200 4.83 10.39 -16.67
C PRO A 200 5.42 10.94 -15.35
N GLY A 201 5.99 10.07 -14.51
CA GLY A 201 6.51 10.46 -13.20
C GLY A 201 5.42 10.80 -12.17
N ILE A 202 5.85 11.16 -10.96
CA ILE A 202 4.97 11.48 -9.83
C ILE A 202 5.31 12.89 -9.35
N PRO A 203 4.35 13.85 -9.40
CA PRO A 203 4.58 15.21 -8.92
C PRO A 203 5.06 15.22 -7.45
N LEU A 204 6.00 16.11 -7.13
CA LEU A 204 6.65 16.17 -5.81
C LEU A 204 5.64 16.30 -4.66
N ASP A 205 4.59 17.11 -4.85
CA ASP A 205 3.53 17.30 -3.87
C ASP A 205 2.63 16.07 -3.66
N LYS A 206 2.73 15.08 -4.54
CA LYS A 206 1.96 13.84 -4.50
C LYS A 206 2.73 12.61 -4.02
N GLN A 207 4.06 12.69 -3.96
CA GLN A 207 4.93 11.54 -3.69
C GLN A 207 4.65 10.85 -2.33
N GLU A 208 4.28 11.61 -1.31
CA GLU A 208 3.86 11.03 -0.02
C GLU A 208 2.41 10.53 -0.05
N MET A 209 1.53 11.20 -0.79
CA MET A 209 0.10 10.87 -0.83
C MET A 209 -0.19 9.54 -1.52
N ILE A 210 0.62 9.14 -2.50
CA ILE A 210 0.40 7.87 -3.24
C ILE A 210 0.45 6.62 -2.36
N PHE A 211 1.08 6.72 -1.18
CA PHE A 211 1.12 5.65 -0.19
C PHE A 211 -0.08 5.63 0.76
N ASN A 212 -0.99 6.61 0.63
CA ASN A 212 -2.24 6.61 1.37
C ASN A 212 -3.25 5.67 0.71
N ARG A 213 -4.19 5.18 1.49
CA ARG A 213 -5.21 4.25 1.02
C ARG A 213 -6.19 4.94 0.07
N PHE A 214 -6.52 4.28 -1.04
CA PHE A 214 -7.46 4.75 -2.09
C PHE A 214 -7.02 6.01 -2.83
N GLU A 215 -5.78 6.46 -2.64
CA GLU A 215 -5.24 7.59 -3.40
C GLU A 215 -4.95 7.18 -4.85
N LYS A 216 -5.37 8.04 -5.79
CA LYS A 216 -5.18 7.89 -7.24
C LYS A 216 -4.86 9.25 -7.84
N LEU A 217 -3.73 9.36 -8.56
CA LEU A 217 -3.27 10.65 -9.11
C LEU A 217 -4.16 11.21 -10.23
N ASP A 218 -4.70 10.32 -11.08
CA ASP A 218 -5.41 10.69 -12.31
C ASP A 218 -6.94 10.68 -12.20
N GLY A 219 -7.47 10.80 -10.99
CA GLY A 219 -8.91 10.61 -10.78
C GLY A 219 -9.34 9.21 -11.23
N ASN A 220 -10.64 8.99 -11.47
CA ASN A 220 -11.20 7.66 -11.75
C ASN A 220 -10.87 7.06 -13.14
N LYS A 221 -9.89 7.60 -13.88
CA LYS A 221 -9.65 7.19 -15.28
C LYS A 221 -8.76 5.95 -15.44
N LYS A 222 -7.90 5.61 -14.48
CA LYS A 222 -7.03 4.42 -14.58
C LYS A 222 -7.40 3.35 -13.56
N LYS A 223 -7.46 2.09 -14.01
CA LYS A 223 -7.79 0.90 -13.22
C LYS A 223 -6.84 0.74 -12.02
N GLY A 224 -7.37 0.38 -10.85
CA GLY A 224 -6.60 0.02 -9.65
C GLY A 224 -7.35 0.35 -8.39
N THR A 225 -7.08 -0.40 -7.32
CA THR A 225 -7.76 -0.29 -6.02
C THR A 225 -7.31 0.93 -5.20
N GLY A 226 -6.10 1.47 -5.47
CA GLY A 226 -5.46 2.48 -4.63
C GLY A 226 -4.99 1.95 -3.26
N LEU A 227 -4.93 0.63 -3.09
CA LEU A 227 -4.49 -0.01 -1.85
C LEU A 227 -3.07 -0.57 -1.95
N GLY A 228 -2.61 -0.90 -3.16
CA GLY A 228 -1.36 -1.61 -3.36
C GLY A 228 -0.14 -0.93 -2.77
N LEU A 229 0.08 0.37 -3.02
CA LEU A 229 1.22 1.10 -2.45
C LEU A 229 1.10 1.25 -0.93
N ALA A 230 -0.11 1.37 -0.38
CA ALA A 230 -0.35 1.38 1.05
C ALA A 230 0.03 0.04 1.70
N ILE A 231 -0.27 -1.09 1.03
CA ILE A 231 0.15 -2.44 1.44
C ILE A 231 1.69 -2.54 1.39
N CYS A 232 2.32 -2.08 0.30
CA CYS A 232 3.78 -2.06 0.19
C CYS A 232 4.44 -1.31 1.35
N ARG A 233 3.90 -0.14 1.72
CA ARG A 233 4.39 0.67 2.86
C ARG A 233 4.28 -0.09 4.18
N GLN A 234 3.16 -0.74 4.43
CA GLN A 234 2.95 -1.54 5.65
C GLN A 234 3.91 -2.73 5.73
N ILE A 235 4.07 -3.47 4.62
CA ILE A 235 5.01 -4.61 4.58
C ILE A 235 6.44 -4.13 4.78
N ALA A 236 6.87 -3.05 4.10
CA ALA A 236 8.21 -2.49 4.26
C ALA A 236 8.49 -2.08 5.71
N MET A 237 7.51 -1.44 6.39
CA MET A 237 7.63 -1.08 7.81
C MET A 237 7.78 -2.31 8.72
N ILE A 238 7.06 -3.41 8.44
CA ILE A 238 7.19 -4.65 9.23
C ILE A 238 8.54 -5.33 8.99
N PHE A 239 9.11 -5.24 7.79
CA PHE A 239 10.49 -5.65 7.52
C PHE A 239 11.54 -4.78 8.25
N GLY A 240 11.14 -3.69 8.91
CA GLY A 240 12.04 -2.72 9.54
C GLY A 240 12.65 -1.74 8.53
N GLY A 241 12.17 -1.74 7.29
CA GLY A 241 12.61 -0.88 6.21
C GLY A 241 11.67 0.31 5.95
N ARG A 242 11.84 0.91 4.77
CA ARG A 242 11.04 2.04 4.30
C ARG A 242 10.80 1.94 2.80
N ILE A 243 9.77 2.62 2.31
CA ILE A 243 9.48 2.80 0.89
C ILE A 243 9.28 4.29 0.63
N TRP A 244 9.80 4.79 -0.49
CA TRP A 244 9.67 6.19 -0.89
C TRP A 244 9.75 6.32 -2.41
N VAL A 245 9.39 7.48 -2.93
CA VAL A 245 9.66 7.87 -4.31
C VAL A 245 10.98 8.64 -4.33
N ASP A 246 11.88 8.28 -5.24
CA ASP A 246 13.13 9.00 -5.39
C ASP A 246 12.86 10.33 -6.15
N PRO A 247 13.05 11.51 -5.51
CA PRO A 247 12.78 12.80 -6.13
C PRO A 247 13.78 13.18 -7.21
N THR A 248 14.88 12.44 -7.37
CA THR A 248 15.91 12.72 -8.40
C THR A 248 15.52 12.18 -9.77
N TYR A 249 14.55 11.25 -9.83
CA TYR A 249 13.95 10.72 -11.05
C TYR A 249 12.65 11.47 -11.35
N THR A 250 12.75 12.58 -12.07
CA THR A 250 11.61 13.38 -12.55
C THR A 250 11.66 13.51 -14.07
#